data_092ecbadd843bebbd4ff381defad5b68
#
_entry.id   092ecbadd843bebbd4ff381defad5b68
#
_cell.length_a   1.000
_cell.length_b   1.000
_cell.length_c   1.000
_cell.angle_alpha   90.00
_cell.angle_beta   90.00
_cell.angle_gamma   90.00
#
_symmetry.space_group_name_H-M   'P 1'
#
loop_
_entity.id
_entity.type
_entity.pdbx_description
1 polymer ?
#
loop_
_entity_poly.entity_id
_entity_poly.type
_entity_poly.pdbx_seq_one_letter_code
_entity_poly.pdbx_strand_id
1 'polypeptide(L)'
;MKYLLGEKLSFDWKIVTVTVGSTLLLMVDHYYKITPFKYWDRVILYLIIPLFIILILFRENPKEYGFSFGDWKLGLTYTALGILSMAPIIYFLGSGNTSMQKYYEPYLHGLPWTTFLDLICWEFFFRGWILFAYSRKFGHNALWLQAVPFALAHVGKPEIETLSTIFGGFAFGWVAWRTKSFVWPFLIHWFIATFIILVASGAI
;
A
#
# COMPACT_ATOMS: atom_id res chain seq x y z
N MET A 1 -14.47 28.84 30.04
CA MET A 1 -13.63 28.09 29.09
C MET A 1 -13.97 26.57 29.07
N LYS A 2 -14.19 25.91 30.24
CA LYS A 2 -14.63 24.48 30.28
C LYS A 2 -15.91 24.20 29.48
N TYR A 3 -16.87 25.12 29.48
CA TYR A 3 -18.13 24.98 28.75
C TYR A 3 -18.02 25.11 27.21
N LEU A 4 -16.94 25.72 26.71
CA LEU A 4 -16.70 25.92 25.27
C LEU A 4 -15.85 24.79 24.64
N LEU A 5 -14.98 24.14 25.41
CA LEU A 5 -14.04 23.13 24.90
C LEU A 5 -14.35 21.69 25.37
N GLY A 6 -15.40 21.51 26.20
CA GLY A 6 -15.77 20.19 26.70
C GLY A 6 -14.72 19.58 27.63
N GLU A 7 -14.56 18.24 27.55
CA GLU A 7 -13.55 17.50 28.32
C GLU A 7 -12.14 17.76 27.76
N LYS A 8 -11.12 17.54 28.62
CA LYS A 8 -9.71 17.66 28.21
C LYS A 8 -9.39 16.63 27.12
N LEU A 9 -9.08 17.10 25.92
CA LEU A 9 -8.69 16.23 24.83
C LEU A 9 -7.30 15.60 25.13
N SER A 10 -7.20 14.30 24.89
CA SER A 10 -5.96 13.54 25.01
C SER A 10 -5.73 12.77 23.72
N PHE A 11 -4.58 12.97 23.09
CA PHE A 11 -4.22 12.32 21.84
C PHE A 11 -2.97 11.45 22.01
N ASP A 12 -2.97 10.30 21.36
CA ASP A 12 -1.75 9.55 21.11
C ASP A 12 -0.99 10.23 19.96
N TRP A 13 0.10 10.92 20.31
CA TRP A 13 0.83 11.74 19.36
C TRP A 13 1.42 10.92 18.19
N LYS A 14 1.80 9.64 18.41
CA LYS A 14 2.31 8.78 17.34
C LYS A 14 1.19 8.45 16.34
N ILE A 15 0.01 8.11 16.85
CA ILE A 15 -1.16 7.87 16.00
C ILE A 15 -1.54 9.13 15.21
N VAL A 16 -1.52 10.30 15.86
CA VAL A 16 -1.78 11.59 15.17
C VAL A 16 -0.75 11.82 14.08
N THR A 17 0.55 11.62 14.38
CA THR A 17 1.63 11.79 13.40
C THR A 17 1.46 10.85 12.20
N VAL A 18 1.14 9.57 12.44
CA VAL A 18 0.89 8.60 11.37
C VAL A 18 -0.33 9.02 10.53
N THR A 19 -1.44 9.36 11.17
CA THR A 19 -2.69 9.70 10.48
C THR A 19 -2.55 10.97 9.65
N VAL A 20 -2.10 12.06 10.28
CA VAL A 20 -1.95 13.35 9.61
C VAL A 20 -0.82 13.28 8.57
N GLY A 21 0.33 12.71 8.96
CA GLY A 21 1.49 12.58 8.08
C GLY A 21 1.15 11.75 6.83
N SER A 22 0.52 10.58 6.99
CA SER A 22 0.11 9.75 5.85
C SER A 22 -0.86 10.47 4.93
N THR A 23 -1.84 11.19 5.47
CA THR A 23 -2.78 11.97 4.68
C THR A 23 -2.08 13.06 3.88
N LEU A 24 -1.19 13.83 4.52
CA LEU A 24 -0.44 14.89 3.83
C LEU A 24 0.48 14.32 2.76
N LEU A 25 1.18 13.21 3.01
CA LEU A 25 2.05 12.58 2.02
C LEU A 25 1.27 12.08 0.81
N LEU A 26 0.07 11.50 1.00
CA LEU A 26 -0.82 11.12 -0.10
C LEU A 26 -1.30 12.34 -0.89
N MET A 27 -1.66 13.44 -0.22
CA MET A 27 -2.04 14.69 -0.87
C MET A 27 -0.88 15.29 -1.69
N VAL A 28 0.33 15.31 -1.13
CA VAL A 28 1.53 15.78 -1.84
C VAL A 28 1.79 14.91 -3.07
N ASP A 29 1.71 13.57 -2.94
CA ASP A 29 1.87 12.65 -4.07
C ASP A 29 0.82 12.86 -5.17
N HIS A 30 -0.40 13.26 -4.79
CA HIS A 30 -1.48 13.53 -5.75
C HIS A 30 -1.29 14.86 -6.50
N TYR A 31 -0.92 15.94 -5.80
CA TYR A 31 -0.89 17.28 -6.38
C TYR A 31 0.46 17.68 -6.98
N TYR A 32 1.56 17.08 -6.53
CA TYR A 32 2.90 17.53 -6.90
C TYR A 32 3.72 16.44 -7.58
N LYS A 33 4.60 16.87 -8.47
CA LYS A 33 5.73 16.09 -9.00
C LYS A 33 6.99 16.64 -8.38
N ILE A 34 7.65 15.88 -7.50
CA ILE A 34 8.88 16.27 -6.81
C ILE A 34 10.08 15.97 -7.70
N THR A 35 10.00 14.85 -8.44
CA THR A 35 11.03 14.37 -9.36
C THR A 35 10.45 14.17 -10.75
N PRO A 36 11.30 13.98 -11.80
CA PRO A 36 10.83 13.64 -13.14
C PRO A 36 10.05 12.31 -13.22
N PHE A 37 10.25 11.40 -12.27
CA PHE A 37 9.68 10.06 -12.29
C PHE A 37 8.87 9.76 -11.03
N LYS A 38 7.62 9.37 -11.19
CA LYS A 38 6.66 9.12 -10.10
C LYS A 38 7.15 8.09 -9.07
N TYR A 39 7.86 7.06 -9.49
CA TYR A 39 8.42 6.06 -8.58
C TYR A 39 9.47 6.63 -7.63
N TRP A 40 10.25 7.65 -8.04
CA TRP A 40 11.16 8.36 -7.13
C TRP A 40 10.43 9.24 -6.13
N ASP A 41 9.31 9.88 -6.53
CA ASP A 41 8.46 10.62 -5.60
C ASP A 41 7.97 9.69 -4.49
N ARG A 42 7.55 8.48 -4.83
CA ARG A 42 7.11 7.47 -3.86
C ARG A 42 8.24 6.92 -2.99
N VAL A 43 9.44 6.78 -3.50
CA VAL A 43 10.62 6.46 -2.66
C VAL A 43 10.81 7.53 -1.58
N ILE A 44 10.71 8.81 -1.94
CA ILE A 44 10.84 9.90 -0.97
C ILE A 44 9.67 9.91 0.00
N LEU A 45 8.44 9.97 -0.51
CA LEU A 45 7.23 10.20 0.28
C LEU A 45 6.81 8.97 1.10
N TYR A 46 6.95 7.76 0.54
CA TYR A 46 6.37 6.56 1.14
C TYR A 46 7.38 5.63 1.78
N LEU A 47 8.68 5.85 1.55
CA LEU A 47 9.74 5.08 2.20
C LEU A 47 10.63 5.95 3.08
N ILE A 48 11.29 6.97 2.50
CA ILE A 48 12.31 7.75 3.22
C ILE A 48 11.69 8.55 4.36
N ILE A 49 10.62 9.32 4.10
CA ILE A 49 9.99 10.15 5.13
C ILE A 49 9.41 9.31 6.27
N PRO A 50 8.61 8.24 6.05
CA PRO A 50 8.17 7.36 7.13
C PRO A 50 9.31 6.71 7.90
N LEU A 51 10.37 6.22 7.21
CA LEU A 51 11.54 5.67 7.90
C LEU A 51 12.25 6.71 8.76
N PHE A 52 12.40 7.93 8.27
CA PHE A 52 12.96 9.03 9.05
C PHE A 52 12.13 9.30 10.32
N ILE A 53 10.80 9.32 10.20
CA ILE A 53 9.92 9.50 11.36
C ILE A 53 10.06 8.34 12.35
N ILE A 54 10.09 7.09 11.87
CA ILE A 54 10.28 5.91 12.73
C ILE A 54 11.61 6.00 13.49
N LEU A 55 12.71 6.24 12.78
CA LEU A 55 14.06 6.19 13.35
C LEU A 55 14.37 7.39 14.24
N ILE A 56 14.02 8.59 13.80
CA ILE A 56 14.45 9.83 14.44
C ILE A 56 13.41 10.38 15.40
N LEU A 57 12.14 10.46 14.97
CA LEU A 57 11.09 11.05 15.79
C LEU A 57 10.53 10.05 16.81
N PHE A 58 10.19 8.83 16.36
CA PHE A 58 9.66 7.78 17.25
C PHE A 58 10.76 7.04 18.01
N ARG A 59 11.98 7.02 17.45
CA ARG A 59 13.13 6.26 17.96
C ARG A 59 12.81 4.76 18.12
N GLU A 60 12.14 4.22 17.12
CA GLU A 60 11.70 2.83 17.08
C GLU A 60 12.42 2.04 15.98
N ASN A 61 12.42 0.70 16.12
CA ASN A 61 13.07 -0.17 15.15
C ASN A 61 12.15 -0.38 13.93
N PRO A 62 12.62 -0.16 12.68
CA PRO A 62 11.83 -0.42 11.48
C PRO A 62 11.31 -1.86 11.36
N LYS A 63 11.94 -2.84 12.02
CA LYS A 63 11.42 -4.21 12.09
C LYS A 63 10.05 -4.31 12.74
N GLU A 64 9.74 -3.41 13.66
CA GLU A 64 8.42 -3.31 14.29
C GLU A 64 7.33 -2.80 13.34
N TYR A 65 7.75 -2.24 12.21
CA TYR A 65 6.93 -1.79 11.09
C TYR A 65 7.01 -2.76 9.89
N GLY A 66 7.33 -4.02 10.15
CA GLY A 66 7.37 -5.06 9.12
C GLY A 66 8.55 -4.98 8.16
N PHE A 67 9.58 -4.17 8.47
CA PHE A 67 10.82 -4.10 7.68
C PHE A 67 11.72 -5.30 7.98
N SER A 68 11.21 -6.48 7.71
CA SER A 68 11.84 -7.78 7.93
C SER A 68 11.11 -8.84 7.07
N PHE A 69 11.69 -10.01 6.92
CA PHE A 69 10.99 -11.13 6.26
C PHE A 69 9.95 -11.80 7.18
N GLY A 70 10.00 -11.56 8.51
CA GLY A 70 9.07 -12.13 9.47
C GLY A 70 8.93 -13.66 9.35
N ASP A 71 7.72 -14.18 9.39
CA ASP A 71 7.46 -15.60 9.08
C ASP A 71 7.51 -15.84 7.57
N TRP A 72 8.72 -16.13 7.08
CA TRP A 72 8.97 -16.31 5.66
C TRP A 72 8.30 -17.55 5.06
N LYS A 73 8.10 -18.63 5.86
CA LYS A 73 7.42 -19.84 5.38
C LYS A 73 5.96 -19.56 5.10
N LEU A 74 5.30 -18.92 6.06
CA LEU A 74 3.92 -18.48 5.90
C LEU A 74 3.80 -17.43 4.78
N GLY A 75 4.78 -16.54 4.68
CA GLY A 75 4.87 -15.53 3.63
C GLY A 75 4.92 -16.12 2.23
N LEU A 76 5.80 -17.10 2.00
CA LEU A 76 5.87 -17.82 0.73
C LEU A 76 4.53 -18.52 0.39
N THR A 77 3.91 -19.16 1.39
CA THR A 77 2.61 -19.82 1.21
C THR A 77 1.55 -18.82 0.76
N TYR A 78 1.42 -17.69 1.45
CA TYR A 78 0.45 -16.66 1.08
C TYR A 78 0.74 -16.02 -0.28
N THR A 79 2.02 -15.82 -0.60
CA THR A 79 2.42 -15.31 -1.91
C THR A 79 2.01 -16.28 -3.02
N ALA A 80 2.31 -17.56 -2.87
CA ALA A 80 1.90 -18.58 -3.85
C ALA A 80 0.38 -18.66 -4.01
N LEU A 81 -0.37 -18.68 -2.91
CA LEU A 81 -1.83 -18.69 -2.95
C LEU A 81 -2.40 -17.43 -3.59
N GLY A 82 -1.84 -16.26 -3.26
CA GLY A 82 -2.24 -14.98 -3.85
C GLY A 82 -2.01 -14.93 -5.35
N ILE A 83 -0.86 -15.37 -5.82
CA ILE A 83 -0.53 -15.46 -7.26
C ILE A 83 -1.48 -16.44 -7.96
N LEU A 84 -1.62 -17.65 -7.44
CA LEU A 84 -2.46 -18.69 -8.06
C LEU A 84 -3.94 -18.30 -8.12
N SER A 85 -4.45 -17.58 -7.11
CA SER A 85 -5.83 -17.11 -7.12
C SER A 85 -6.06 -15.91 -8.02
N MET A 86 -5.12 -14.95 -8.03
CA MET A 86 -5.29 -13.71 -8.77
C MET A 86 -4.98 -13.83 -10.26
N ALA A 87 -4.08 -14.71 -10.66
CA ALA A 87 -3.72 -14.89 -12.07
C ALA A 87 -4.93 -15.16 -12.97
N PRO A 88 -5.80 -16.17 -12.71
CA PRO A 88 -6.97 -16.40 -13.54
C PRO A 88 -7.98 -15.24 -13.48
N ILE A 89 -8.18 -14.62 -12.32
CA ILE A 89 -9.11 -13.50 -12.16
C ILE A 89 -8.66 -12.32 -13.04
N ILE A 90 -7.37 -11.97 -12.98
CA ILE A 90 -6.81 -10.87 -13.78
C ILE A 90 -6.90 -11.18 -15.27
N TYR A 91 -6.59 -12.41 -15.67
CA TYR A 91 -6.66 -12.81 -17.06
C TYR A 91 -8.09 -12.68 -17.62
N PHE A 92 -9.09 -13.21 -16.90
CA PHE A 92 -10.49 -13.13 -17.36
C PHE A 92 -11.07 -11.71 -17.33
N LEU A 93 -10.71 -10.89 -16.35
CA LEU A 93 -11.23 -9.51 -16.24
C LEU A 93 -10.47 -8.51 -17.10
N GLY A 94 -9.18 -8.73 -17.33
CA GLY A 94 -8.30 -7.83 -18.07
C GLY A 94 -8.29 -8.08 -19.57
N SER A 95 -8.40 -9.35 -19.99
CA SER A 95 -8.37 -9.73 -21.41
C SER A 95 -9.57 -9.15 -22.16
N GLY A 96 -9.29 -8.40 -23.23
CA GLY A 96 -10.31 -7.75 -24.06
C GLY A 96 -11.06 -6.59 -23.40
N ASN A 97 -10.68 -6.17 -22.20
CA ASN A 97 -11.30 -5.03 -21.51
C ASN A 97 -10.70 -3.71 -22.00
N THR A 98 -11.42 -3.02 -22.86
CA THR A 98 -10.96 -1.76 -23.49
C THR A 98 -10.68 -0.63 -22.48
N SER A 99 -11.43 -0.56 -21.37
CA SER A 99 -11.19 0.43 -20.31
C SER A 99 -9.86 0.17 -19.59
N MET A 100 -9.58 -1.09 -19.25
CA MET A 100 -8.31 -1.49 -18.65
C MET A 100 -7.15 -1.30 -19.63
N GLN A 101 -7.31 -1.69 -20.90
CA GLN A 101 -6.30 -1.50 -21.94
C GLN A 101 -5.90 -0.04 -22.04
N LYS A 102 -6.86 0.87 -22.22
CA LYS A 102 -6.61 2.31 -22.32
C LYS A 102 -5.88 2.88 -21.12
N TYR A 103 -6.18 2.36 -19.92
CA TYR A 103 -5.55 2.81 -18.69
C TYR A 103 -4.13 2.26 -18.53
N TYR A 104 -3.89 0.97 -18.87
CA TYR A 104 -2.64 0.28 -18.54
C TYR A 104 -1.59 0.30 -19.64
N GLU A 105 -1.97 0.48 -20.91
CA GLU A 105 -1.05 0.54 -22.06
C GLU A 105 0.15 1.49 -21.86
N PRO A 106 -0.01 2.71 -21.30
CA PRO A 106 1.11 3.62 -21.08
C PRO A 106 2.13 3.11 -20.05
N TYR A 107 1.76 2.15 -19.21
CA TYR A 107 2.62 1.61 -18.15
C TYR A 107 3.46 0.41 -18.59
N LEU A 108 3.30 -0.05 -19.82
CA LEU A 108 4.03 -1.21 -20.35
C LEU A 108 5.55 -0.98 -20.38
N HIS A 109 5.98 0.27 -20.63
CA HIS A 109 7.38 0.62 -20.67
C HIS A 109 8.00 0.62 -19.26
N GLY A 110 9.14 -0.05 -19.14
CA GLY A 110 9.90 -0.11 -17.87
C GLY A 110 9.53 -1.24 -16.92
N LEU A 111 8.57 -2.10 -17.31
CA LEU A 111 8.29 -3.33 -16.56
C LEU A 111 9.51 -4.26 -16.54
N PRO A 112 9.68 -5.03 -15.45
CA PRO A 112 8.91 -4.98 -14.19
C PRO A 112 9.48 -3.99 -13.15
N TRP A 113 10.53 -3.25 -13.48
CA TRP A 113 11.31 -2.46 -12.52
C TRP A 113 10.60 -1.20 -12.02
N THR A 114 9.83 -0.55 -12.88
CA THR A 114 9.05 0.64 -12.49
C THR A 114 7.98 0.26 -11.47
N THR A 115 7.25 -0.83 -11.69
CA THR A 115 6.27 -1.36 -10.74
C THR A 115 6.91 -1.89 -9.47
N PHE A 116 8.12 -2.47 -9.56
CA PHE A 116 8.86 -2.93 -8.37
C PHE A 116 9.16 -1.78 -7.41
N LEU A 117 9.84 -0.74 -7.89
CA LEU A 117 10.21 0.42 -7.07
C LEU A 117 9.00 1.15 -6.52
N ASP A 118 7.98 1.31 -7.35
CA ASP A 118 6.74 1.96 -6.98
C ASP A 118 6.03 1.21 -5.84
N LEU A 119 5.84 -0.08 -6.00
CA LEU A 119 5.02 -0.88 -5.09
C LEU A 119 5.73 -1.30 -3.81
N ILE A 120 7.07 -1.43 -3.79
CA ILE A 120 7.77 -1.72 -2.54
C ILE A 120 7.61 -0.56 -1.55
N CYS A 121 7.66 0.69 -2.05
CA CYS A 121 7.44 1.89 -1.25
C CYS A 121 5.98 2.01 -0.83
N TRP A 122 5.06 1.71 -1.75
CA TRP A 122 3.62 1.71 -1.53
C TRP A 122 3.21 0.71 -0.44
N GLU A 123 3.70 -0.54 -0.53
CA GLU A 123 3.39 -1.56 0.47
C GLU A 123 4.04 -1.26 1.82
N PHE A 124 5.26 -0.73 1.86
CA PHE A 124 5.82 -0.26 3.12
C PHE A 124 4.98 0.84 3.75
N PHE A 125 4.48 1.80 2.96
CA PHE A 125 3.65 2.89 3.45
C PHE A 125 2.35 2.38 4.10
N PHE A 126 1.60 1.54 3.41
CA PHE A 126 0.30 1.06 3.91
C PHE A 126 0.44 -0.10 4.91
N ARG A 127 1.27 -1.11 4.62
CA ARG A 127 1.39 -2.36 5.40
C ARG A 127 2.54 -2.34 6.38
N GLY A 128 3.50 -1.45 6.20
CA GLY A 128 4.53 -1.17 7.18
C GLY A 128 4.10 -0.04 8.12
N TRP A 129 4.18 1.18 7.63
CA TRP A 129 4.00 2.42 8.38
C TRP A 129 2.61 2.55 9.02
N ILE A 130 1.54 2.55 8.22
CA ILE A 130 0.17 2.78 8.73
C ILE A 130 -0.33 1.57 9.53
N LEU A 131 -0.29 0.37 8.95
CA LEU A 131 -0.86 -0.82 9.58
C LEU A 131 -0.23 -1.12 10.94
N PHE A 132 1.10 -1.19 11.02
CA PHE A 132 1.74 -1.58 12.26
C PHE A 132 1.65 -0.50 13.35
N ALA A 133 1.67 0.78 12.98
CA ALA A 133 1.38 1.84 13.94
C ALA A 133 -0.04 1.73 14.50
N TYR A 134 -1.03 1.59 13.62
CA TYR A 134 -2.43 1.48 14.02
C TYR A 134 -2.74 0.21 14.81
N SER A 135 -2.09 -0.91 14.48
CA SER A 135 -2.34 -2.19 15.16
C SER A 135 -2.03 -2.16 16.65
N ARG A 136 -1.10 -1.30 17.07
CA ARG A 136 -0.74 -1.12 18.49
C ARG A 136 -1.87 -0.46 19.31
N LYS A 137 -2.67 0.38 18.65
CA LYS A 137 -3.77 1.11 19.31
C LYS A 137 -5.13 0.49 19.05
N PHE A 138 -5.36 0.02 17.83
CA PHE A 138 -6.68 -0.41 17.35
C PHE A 138 -6.77 -1.93 17.13
N GLY A 139 -5.70 -2.70 17.44
CA GLY A 139 -5.68 -4.15 17.23
C GLY A 139 -6.03 -4.52 15.78
N HIS A 140 -6.91 -5.51 15.60
CA HIS A 140 -7.32 -6.00 14.29
C HIS A 140 -8.10 -4.98 13.44
N ASN A 141 -8.70 -3.96 14.06
CA ASN A 141 -9.38 -2.90 13.33
C ASN A 141 -8.43 -2.13 12.40
N ALA A 142 -7.12 -2.14 12.71
CA ALA A 142 -6.09 -1.55 11.85
C ALA A 142 -6.09 -2.12 10.42
N LEU A 143 -6.53 -3.37 10.24
CA LEU A 143 -6.63 -4.02 8.93
C LEU A 143 -7.59 -3.27 8.00
N TRP A 144 -8.72 -2.81 8.53
CA TRP A 144 -9.67 -2.00 7.78
C TRP A 144 -9.26 -0.53 7.72
N LEU A 145 -8.76 0.02 8.83
CA LEU A 145 -8.37 1.42 8.90
C LEU A 145 -7.28 1.79 7.87
N GLN A 146 -6.30 0.90 7.62
CA GLN A 146 -5.30 1.11 6.58
C GLN A 146 -5.84 0.86 5.16
N ALA A 147 -6.86 0.01 5.01
CA ALA A 147 -7.46 -0.28 3.71
C ALA A 147 -8.24 0.90 3.15
N VAL A 148 -8.79 1.78 4.01
CA VAL A 148 -9.53 2.97 3.59
C VAL A 148 -8.65 3.93 2.78
N PRO A 149 -7.54 4.49 3.29
CA PRO A 149 -6.70 5.39 2.51
C PRO A 149 -6.07 4.67 1.30
N PHE A 150 -5.83 3.36 1.38
CA PHE A 150 -5.37 2.56 0.25
C PHE A 150 -6.40 2.54 -0.89
N ALA A 151 -7.66 2.30 -0.58
CA ALA A 151 -8.74 2.29 -1.58
C ALA A 151 -8.96 3.68 -2.18
N LEU A 152 -8.95 4.74 -1.35
CA LEU A 152 -9.07 6.12 -1.81
C LEU A 152 -7.92 6.52 -2.76
N ALA A 153 -6.72 6.04 -2.52
CA ALA A 153 -5.57 6.30 -3.40
C ALA A 153 -5.66 5.56 -4.75
N HIS A 154 -6.62 4.65 -4.93
CA HIS A 154 -6.91 3.98 -6.20
C HIS A 154 -8.03 4.67 -7.02
N VAL A 155 -8.64 5.73 -6.50
CA VAL A 155 -9.64 6.50 -7.25
C VAL A 155 -9.01 7.04 -8.54
N GLY A 156 -9.70 6.84 -9.67
CA GLY A 156 -9.20 7.17 -11.00
C GLY A 156 -8.65 5.99 -11.81
N LYS A 157 -8.51 4.81 -11.19
CA LYS A 157 -8.27 3.54 -11.89
C LYS A 157 -9.58 2.94 -12.43
N PRO A 158 -9.53 1.88 -13.25
CA PRO A 158 -10.75 1.19 -13.69
C PRO A 158 -11.68 0.84 -12.53
N GLU A 159 -13.00 1.03 -12.72
CA GLU A 159 -13.98 0.97 -11.64
C GLU A 159 -13.92 -0.32 -10.82
N ILE A 160 -13.88 -1.47 -11.51
CA ILE A 160 -13.83 -2.79 -10.86
C ILE A 160 -12.59 -2.94 -9.96
N GLU A 161 -11.44 -2.42 -10.40
CA GLU A 161 -10.22 -2.40 -9.62
C GLU A 161 -10.39 -1.50 -8.40
N THR A 162 -10.82 -0.25 -8.61
CA THR A 162 -11.01 0.72 -7.53
C THR A 162 -11.95 0.19 -6.44
N LEU A 163 -13.12 -0.34 -6.82
CA LEU A 163 -14.10 -0.87 -5.86
C LEU A 163 -13.60 -2.11 -5.12
N SER A 164 -12.80 -2.95 -5.77
CA SER A 164 -12.24 -4.16 -5.14
C SER A 164 -11.08 -3.85 -4.17
N THR A 165 -10.43 -2.70 -4.29
CA THR A 165 -9.23 -2.39 -3.51
C THR A 165 -9.45 -2.26 -2.01
N ILE A 166 -10.67 -1.98 -1.52
CA ILE A 166 -10.94 -2.00 -0.08
C ILE A 166 -10.75 -3.41 0.50
N PHE A 167 -11.22 -4.44 -0.21
CA PHE A 167 -11.06 -5.84 0.18
C PHE A 167 -9.62 -6.32 -0.08
N GLY A 168 -9.01 -5.92 -1.19
CA GLY A 168 -7.60 -6.16 -1.49
C GLY A 168 -6.69 -5.52 -0.43
N GLY A 169 -7.02 -4.31 0.00
CA GLY A 169 -6.34 -3.59 1.07
C GLY A 169 -6.38 -4.35 2.40
N PHE A 170 -7.55 -4.89 2.76
CA PHE A 170 -7.70 -5.76 3.92
C PHE A 170 -6.85 -7.04 3.77
N ALA A 171 -6.95 -7.74 2.63
CA ALA A 171 -6.24 -9.00 2.39
C ALA A 171 -4.71 -8.82 2.49
N PHE A 172 -4.16 -7.80 1.84
CA PHE A 172 -2.73 -7.47 1.94
C PHE A 172 -2.33 -7.08 3.37
N GLY A 173 -3.17 -6.30 4.05
CA GLY A 173 -2.98 -5.97 5.46
C GLY A 173 -2.94 -7.22 6.34
N TRP A 174 -3.84 -8.17 6.10
CA TRP A 174 -3.90 -9.44 6.82
C TRP A 174 -2.64 -10.29 6.59
N VAL A 175 -2.15 -10.39 5.35
CA VAL A 175 -0.88 -11.06 5.03
C VAL A 175 0.27 -10.41 5.78
N ALA A 176 0.40 -9.07 5.73
CA ALA A 176 1.45 -8.35 6.46
C ALA A 176 1.37 -8.58 7.97
N TRP A 177 0.16 -8.49 8.53
CA TRP A 177 -0.07 -8.68 9.97
C TRP A 177 0.26 -10.10 10.43
N ARG A 178 -0.11 -11.13 9.65
CA ARG A 178 0.17 -12.54 9.95
C ARG A 178 1.65 -12.88 9.84
N THR A 179 2.32 -12.36 8.82
CA THR A 179 3.74 -12.63 8.54
C THR A 179 4.70 -11.71 9.30
N LYS A 180 4.19 -10.62 9.89
CA LYS A 180 4.99 -9.53 10.48
C LYS A 180 5.95 -8.88 9.46
N SER A 181 5.51 -8.80 8.20
CA SER A 181 6.32 -8.28 7.09
C SER A 181 5.44 -7.65 6.01
N PHE A 182 5.86 -6.50 5.48
CA PHE A 182 5.23 -5.90 4.30
C PHE A 182 5.75 -6.51 2.98
N VAL A 183 6.82 -7.29 3.04
CA VAL A 183 7.47 -7.86 1.84
C VAL A 183 6.55 -8.86 1.13
N TRP A 184 5.80 -9.65 1.86
CA TRP A 184 4.94 -10.69 1.27
C TRP A 184 3.72 -10.12 0.53
N PRO A 185 2.94 -9.20 1.09
CA PRO A 185 1.91 -8.52 0.30
C PRO A 185 2.50 -7.69 -0.84
N PHE A 186 3.72 -7.14 -0.69
CA PHE A 186 4.42 -6.49 -1.79
C PHE A 186 4.64 -7.45 -2.97
N LEU A 187 5.12 -8.66 -2.74
CA LEU A 187 5.33 -9.65 -3.82
C LEU A 187 4.01 -10.01 -4.53
N ILE A 188 2.92 -10.18 -3.78
CA ILE A 188 1.59 -10.44 -4.36
C ILE A 188 1.13 -9.23 -5.20
N HIS A 189 1.23 -8.02 -4.65
CA HIS A 189 0.80 -6.80 -5.32
C HIS A 189 1.65 -6.50 -6.57
N TRP A 190 2.96 -6.71 -6.49
CA TRP A 190 3.85 -6.54 -7.62
C TRP A 190 3.53 -7.51 -8.77
N PHE A 191 3.24 -8.77 -8.43
CA PHE A 191 2.73 -9.72 -9.43
C PHE A 191 1.42 -9.22 -10.05
N ILE A 192 0.43 -8.87 -9.23
CA ILE A 192 -0.89 -8.38 -9.69
C ILE A 192 -0.73 -7.18 -10.64
N ALA A 193 0.03 -6.17 -10.23
CA ALA A 193 0.20 -4.95 -11.02
C ALA A 193 0.96 -5.21 -12.32
N THR A 194 2.01 -6.02 -12.29
CA THR A 194 2.76 -6.37 -13.49
C THR A 194 1.92 -7.22 -14.44
N PHE A 195 1.21 -8.21 -13.92
CA PHE A 195 0.41 -9.13 -14.71
C PHE A 195 -0.81 -8.44 -15.34
N ILE A 196 -1.50 -7.54 -14.61
CA ILE A 196 -2.63 -6.80 -15.17
C ILE A 196 -2.21 -5.86 -16.30
N ILE A 197 -1.03 -5.23 -16.21
CA ILE A 197 -0.49 -4.40 -17.29
C ILE A 197 -0.23 -5.27 -18.53
N LEU A 198 0.39 -6.44 -18.37
CA LEU A 198 0.69 -7.33 -19.50
C LEU A 198 -0.58 -7.87 -20.16
N VAL A 199 -1.56 -8.35 -19.39
CA VAL A 199 -2.83 -8.88 -19.89
C VAL A 199 -3.66 -7.78 -20.55
N ALA A 200 -3.86 -6.66 -19.86
CA ALA A 200 -4.71 -5.59 -20.37
C ALA A 200 -4.12 -4.90 -21.62
N SER A 201 -2.80 -4.81 -21.71
CA SER A 201 -2.13 -4.26 -22.92
C SER A 201 -2.11 -5.21 -24.10
N GLY A 202 -2.53 -6.47 -23.92
CA GLY A 202 -2.47 -7.50 -24.97
C GLY A 202 -1.04 -8.01 -25.24
N ALA A 203 -0.12 -7.82 -24.30
CA ALA A 203 1.24 -8.34 -24.42
C ALA A 203 1.33 -9.86 -24.16
N ILE A 204 0.32 -10.40 -23.46
CA ILE A 204 0.12 -11.85 -23.21
C ILE A 204 -1.36 -12.18 -23.26
#